data_37294523f2956b5f3242b533b05ea843
#
_entry.id   37294523f2956b5f3242b533b05ea843
#
_cell.length_a   1.000
_cell.length_b   1.000
_cell.length_c   1.000
_cell.angle_alpha   90.00
_cell.angle_beta   90.00
_cell.angle_gamma   90.00
#
_symmetry.space_group_name_H-M   'P 1'
#
loop_
_entity.id
_entity.type
_entity.pdbx_description
1 polymer ?
#
loop_
_entity_poly.entity_id
_entity_poly.type
_entity_poly.pdbx_seq_one_letter_code
_entity_poly.pdbx_strand_id
1 'polypeptide(L)'
;VRETKIYAERIEALLNSLFHKTDILESIIITSNGEVPEETFRDLAKSMIDSPGIRAVQYLPGGVVRYCYPLEGNEEVIGDNIFQNPSRKRDARLAVDTKEIALSGPYDLDQGGFGLVARNPIFLTNKEGEESFWGFSVIILDLPDAIGDIHLEELRQSGYEYSLHCMVDDQPVVVTQSTDFTGQWTIDNNIRVPNHIWTLTLQSKTGWLPWREMTVKAVIILLLSLLCGELVYMNKKKQDQIHRMAVTDELTGTYNRRWLKQYLEK
;
A
#
# COMPACT_ATOMS: atom_id res chain seq x y z
N VAL A 1 5.80 -4.79 -8.20
CA VAL A 1 4.33 -5.07 -8.28
C VAL A 1 3.84 -5.87 -7.08
N ARG A 2 4.41 -7.04 -6.76
CA ARG A 2 3.97 -7.85 -5.61
C ARG A 2 4.38 -7.21 -4.28
N GLU A 3 5.59 -6.71 -4.19
CA GLU A 3 6.13 -6.06 -2.99
C GLU A 3 5.36 -4.79 -2.64
N THR A 4 5.03 -3.94 -3.61
CA THR A 4 4.23 -2.73 -3.40
C THR A 4 2.91 -3.04 -2.70
N LYS A 5 2.21 -4.08 -3.17
CA LYS A 5 0.93 -4.50 -2.61
C LYS A 5 1.08 -4.99 -1.17
N ILE A 6 2.13 -5.78 -0.88
CA ILE A 6 2.39 -6.29 0.47
C ILE A 6 2.61 -5.14 1.46
N TYR A 7 3.42 -4.14 1.10
CA TYR A 7 3.66 -3.00 1.98
C TYR A 7 2.40 -2.14 2.16
N ALA A 8 1.60 -1.93 1.11
CA ALA A 8 0.32 -1.23 1.21
C ALA A 8 -0.65 -1.97 2.16
N GLU A 9 -0.80 -3.28 2.03
CA GLU A 9 -1.62 -4.11 2.91
C GLU A 9 -1.12 -4.09 4.37
N ARG A 10 0.20 -4.06 4.59
CA ARG A 10 0.77 -3.96 5.94
C ARG A 10 0.48 -2.60 6.58
N ILE A 11 0.61 -1.49 5.82
CA ILE A 11 0.25 -0.15 6.32
C ILE A 11 -1.24 -0.11 6.65
N GLU A 12 -2.10 -0.62 5.76
CA GLU A 12 -3.55 -0.66 5.99
C GLU A 12 -3.90 -1.43 7.25
N ALA A 13 -3.33 -2.61 7.44
CA ALA A 13 -3.56 -3.45 8.60
C ALA A 13 -3.07 -2.78 9.90
N LEU A 14 -1.88 -2.16 9.88
CA LEU A 14 -1.32 -1.48 11.03
C LEU A 14 -2.18 -0.28 11.45
N LEU A 15 -2.52 0.61 10.50
CA LEU A 15 -3.35 1.79 10.78
C LEU A 15 -4.72 1.38 11.31
N ASN A 16 -5.39 0.40 10.67
CA ASN A 16 -6.68 -0.10 11.16
C ASN A 16 -6.56 -0.69 12.56
N SER A 17 -5.48 -1.41 12.88
CA SER A 17 -5.24 -1.92 14.24
C SER A 17 -5.11 -0.79 15.27
N LEU A 18 -4.47 0.33 14.91
CA LEU A 18 -4.37 1.49 15.78
C LEU A 18 -5.73 2.17 15.98
N PHE A 19 -6.52 2.32 14.90
CA PHE A 19 -7.85 2.93 14.98
C PHE A 19 -8.82 2.09 15.82
N HIS A 20 -8.78 0.77 15.69
CA HIS A 20 -9.62 -0.13 16.48
C HIS A 20 -9.32 -0.12 18.00
N LYS A 21 -8.24 0.50 18.44
CA LYS A 21 -8.05 0.76 19.88
C LYS A 21 -9.13 1.70 20.43
N THR A 22 -9.74 2.55 19.61
CA THR A 22 -10.89 3.38 20.01
C THR A 22 -12.13 2.57 20.36
N ASP A 23 -12.30 1.37 19.80
CA ASP A 23 -13.43 0.48 20.10
C ASP A 23 -13.36 -0.05 21.55
N ILE A 24 -12.15 -0.26 22.06
CA ILE A 24 -11.94 -0.63 23.47
C ILE A 24 -12.40 0.51 24.39
N LEU A 25 -12.02 1.75 24.04
CA LEU A 25 -12.43 2.95 24.77
C LEU A 25 -13.95 3.12 24.73
N GLU A 26 -14.58 2.93 23.56
CA GLU A 26 -16.02 2.95 23.38
C GLU A 26 -16.72 1.92 24.26
N SER A 27 -16.24 0.66 24.25
CA SER A 27 -16.82 -0.44 25.02
C SER A 27 -16.88 -0.13 26.52
N ILE A 28 -15.87 0.59 27.05
CA ILE A 28 -15.84 0.99 28.44
C ILE A 28 -16.88 2.08 28.72
N ILE A 29 -17.01 3.07 27.84
CA ILE A 29 -18.05 4.10 27.96
C ILE A 29 -19.45 3.47 27.94
N ILE A 30 -19.71 2.54 27.02
CA ILE A 30 -20.99 1.86 26.90
C ILE A 30 -21.29 1.05 28.16
N THR A 31 -20.35 0.25 28.65
CA THR A 31 -20.53 -0.61 29.84
C THR A 31 -20.65 0.17 31.12
N SER A 32 -20.04 1.34 31.22
CA SER A 32 -20.17 2.27 32.37
C SER A 32 -21.34 3.27 32.24
N ASN A 33 -22.17 3.11 31.20
CA ASN A 33 -23.28 4.03 30.90
C ASN A 33 -22.84 5.52 30.83
N GLY A 34 -21.65 5.76 30.23
CA GLY A 34 -21.12 7.10 30.01
C GLY A 34 -20.32 7.69 31.18
N GLU A 35 -20.31 7.01 32.34
CA GLU A 35 -19.59 7.48 33.53
C GLU A 35 -18.27 6.70 33.71
N VAL A 36 -17.17 7.29 33.27
CA VAL A 36 -15.85 6.70 33.44
C VAL A 36 -15.03 7.55 34.40
N PRO A 37 -14.53 6.97 35.52
CA PRO A 37 -13.60 7.65 36.40
C PRO A 37 -12.31 8.01 35.64
N GLU A 38 -11.72 9.17 35.95
CA GLU A 38 -10.49 9.63 35.30
C GLU A 38 -9.33 8.64 35.48
N GLU A 39 -9.26 7.97 36.62
CA GLU A 39 -8.24 6.96 36.93
C GLU A 39 -8.36 5.75 35.96
N THR A 40 -9.57 5.25 35.74
CA THR A 40 -9.85 4.16 34.80
C THR A 40 -9.47 4.54 33.37
N PHE A 41 -9.81 5.77 32.96
CA PHE A 41 -9.37 6.28 31.65
C PHE A 41 -7.85 6.35 31.57
N ARG A 42 -7.18 6.89 32.60
CA ARG A 42 -5.73 7.05 32.63
C ARG A 42 -4.99 5.72 32.53
N ASP A 43 -5.40 4.71 33.30
CA ASP A 43 -4.78 3.39 33.28
C ASP A 43 -4.91 2.73 31.90
N LEU A 44 -6.07 2.84 31.29
CA LEU A 44 -6.32 2.32 29.96
C LEU A 44 -5.51 3.06 28.88
N ALA A 45 -5.57 4.38 28.86
CA ALA A 45 -4.84 5.21 27.92
C ALA A 45 -3.33 4.99 28.03
N LYS A 46 -2.80 4.81 29.25
CA LYS A 46 -1.39 4.47 29.50
C LYS A 46 -0.99 3.18 28.80
N SER A 47 -1.82 2.14 28.85
CA SER A 47 -1.55 0.87 28.16
C SER A 47 -1.57 0.98 26.64
N MET A 48 -2.27 1.98 26.10
CA MET A 48 -2.36 2.20 24.66
C MET A 48 -1.17 2.97 24.10
N ILE A 49 -0.62 3.93 24.86
CA ILE A 49 0.51 4.75 24.44
C ILE A 49 1.80 3.95 24.31
N ASP A 50 1.91 2.78 24.93
CA ASP A 50 3.03 1.86 24.73
C ASP A 50 3.14 1.38 23.25
N SER A 51 2.09 1.60 22.43
CA SER A 51 2.17 1.33 20.99
C SER A 51 2.87 2.47 20.25
N PRO A 52 3.88 2.18 19.41
CA PRO A 52 4.62 3.18 18.66
C PRO A 52 3.70 4.14 17.89
N GLY A 53 4.02 5.43 17.94
CA GLY A 53 3.32 6.48 17.22
C GLY A 53 1.97 6.91 17.78
N ILE A 54 1.48 6.36 18.89
CA ILE A 54 0.32 6.93 19.58
C ILE A 54 0.80 8.07 20.47
N ARG A 55 0.47 9.30 20.08
CA ARG A 55 0.81 10.52 20.82
C ARG A 55 -0.08 10.73 22.03
N ALA A 56 -1.38 10.62 21.84
CA ALA A 56 -2.36 10.87 22.90
C ALA A 56 -3.66 10.11 22.68
N VAL A 57 -4.36 9.89 23.77
CA VAL A 57 -5.70 9.30 23.84
C VAL A 57 -6.61 10.27 24.56
N GLN A 58 -7.85 10.44 24.06
CA GLN A 58 -8.79 11.42 24.62
C GLN A 58 -10.20 10.87 24.71
N TYR A 59 -10.96 11.38 25.72
CA TYR A 59 -12.44 11.29 25.74
C TYR A 59 -13.04 12.69 25.62
N LEU A 60 -14.04 12.80 24.73
CA LEU A 60 -14.71 14.05 24.41
C LEU A 60 -16.25 13.92 24.59
N PRO A 61 -16.76 13.91 25.84
CA PRO A 61 -18.20 13.94 26.07
C PRO A 61 -18.82 15.20 25.41
N GLY A 62 -19.87 15.01 24.61
CA GLY A 62 -20.51 16.11 23.88
C GLY A 62 -19.61 16.82 22.87
N GLY A 63 -18.44 16.23 22.54
CA GLY A 63 -17.44 16.84 21.66
C GLY A 63 -16.47 17.80 22.37
N VAL A 64 -16.48 17.83 23.70
CA VAL A 64 -15.56 18.65 24.51
C VAL A 64 -14.48 17.75 25.11
N VAL A 65 -13.21 18.11 24.92
CA VAL A 65 -12.07 17.37 25.50
C VAL A 65 -12.13 17.42 27.02
N ARG A 66 -12.48 16.30 27.62
CA ARG A 66 -12.56 16.17 29.09
C ARG A 66 -11.35 15.49 29.69
N TYR A 67 -10.89 14.40 29.03
CA TYR A 67 -9.73 13.62 29.46
C TYR A 67 -8.75 13.51 28.30
N CYS A 68 -7.48 13.70 28.62
CA CYS A 68 -6.36 13.53 27.70
C CYS A 68 -5.21 12.83 28.42
N TYR A 69 -4.61 11.84 27.77
CA TYR A 69 -3.41 11.17 28.28
C TYR A 69 -2.38 10.97 27.17
N PRO A 70 -1.11 11.31 27.37
CA PRO A 70 -0.57 12.02 28.55
C PRO A 70 -1.12 13.45 28.62
N LEU A 71 -1.26 13.98 29.81
CA LEU A 71 -1.68 15.37 29.99
C LEU A 71 -0.51 16.33 29.75
N GLU A 72 0.70 15.92 30.13
CA GLU A 72 1.92 16.70 29.89
C GLU A 72 2.10 17.02 28.41
N GLY A 73 2.17 18.32 28.08
CA GLY A 73 2.24 18.82 26.72
C GLY A 73 0.90 18.85 25.95
N ASN A 74 -0.19 18.50 26.63
CA ASN A 74 -1.56 18.52 26.07
C ASN A 74 -2.56 19.29 26.98
N GLU A 75 -2.06 20.11 27.89
CA GLU A 75 -2.89 20.80 28.89
C GLU A 75 -3.89 21.76 28.21
N GLU A 76 -3.46 22.43 27.15
CA GLU A 76 -4.24 23.46 26.46
C GLU A 76 -5.47 22.91 25.74
N VAL A 77 -5.50 21.60 25.42
CA VAL A 77 -6.65 21.01 24.71
C VAL A 77 -7.84 20.74 25.63
N ILE A 78 -7.62 20.72 26.97
CA ILE A 78 -8.71 20.44 27.92
C ILE A 78 -9.76 21.56 27.86
N GLY A 79 -11.00 21.17 27.62
CA GLY A 79 -12.12 22.09 27.44
C GLY A 79 -12.39 22.52 26.00
N ASP A 80 -11.51 22.17 25.05
CA ASP A 80 -11.75 22.46 23.63
C ASP A 80 -12.97 21.73 23.12
N ASN A 81 -13.85 22.46 22.41
CA ASN A 81 -15.01 21.90 21.76
C ASN A 81 -14.73 21.77 20.24
N ILE A 82 -14.62 20.51 19.78
CA ILE A 82 -14.29 20.22 18.38
C ILE A 82 -15.36 20.69 17.40
N PHE A 83 -16.62 20.82 17.83
CA PHE A 83 -17.69 21.32 16.98
C PHE A 83 -17.65 22.84 16.77
N GLN A 84 -16.89 23.57 17.63
CA GLN A 84 -16.65 25.01 17.48
C GLN A 84 -15.42 25.31 16.64
N ASN A 85 -14.51 24.35 16.45
CA ASN A 85 -13.32 24.52 15.64
C ASN A 85 -13.63 24.24 14.15
N PRO A 86 -13.53 25.24 13.24
CA PRO A 86 -13.89 25.10 11.83
C PRO A 86 -13.15 23.96 11.12
N SER A 87 -11.86 23.75 11.43
CA SER A 87 -11.02 22.72 10.80
C SER A 87 -11.34 21.31 11.26
N ARG A 88 -11.90 21.14 12.46
CA ARG A 88 -12.19 19.83 13.06
C ARG A 88 -13.65 19.40 12.94
N LYS A 89 -14.55 20.40 12.84
CA LYS A 89 -16.02 20.23 12.85
C LYS A 89 -16.53 19.34 11.73
N ARG A 90 -15.95 19.43 10.53
CA ARG A 90 -16.41 18.65 9.37
C ARG A 90 -16.29 17.16 9.64
N ASP A 91 -15.10 16.71 10.02
CA ASP A 91 -14.82 15.28 10.21
C ASP A 91 -15.48 14.74 11.49
N ALA A 92 -15.62 15.58 12.54
CA ALA A 92 -16.39 15.24 13.73
C ALA A 92 -17.87 15.01 13.40
N ARG A 93 -18.49 15.85 12.55
CA ARG A 93 -19.87 15.63 12.09
C ARG A 93 -19.97 14.40 11.21
N LEU A 94 -19.04 14.21 10.28
CA LEU A 94 -19.02 13.00 9.46
C LEU A 94 -19.06 11.75 10.32
N ALA A 95 -18.22 11.66 11.38
CA ALA A 95 -18.23 10.52 12.30
C ALA A 95 -19.59 10.32 12.96
N VAL A 96 -20.23 11.39 13.46
CA VAL A 96 -21.56 11.32 14.09
C VAL A 96 -22.62 10.87 13.10
N ASP A 97 -22.61 11.41 11.88
CA ASP A 97 -23.63 11.15 10.86
C ASP A 97 -23.54 9.71 10.30
N THR A 98 -22.30 9.20 10.13
CA THR A 98 -22.06 7.84 9.61
C THR A 98 -22.05 6.78 10.71
N LYS A 99 -21.88 7.18 11.97
CA LYS A 99 -21.60 6.30 13.12
C LYS A 99 -20.33 5.44 12.94
N GLU A 100 -19.39 5.93 12.16
CA GLU A 100 -18.11 5.26 11.88
C GLU A 100 -16.95 6.14 12.30
N ILE A 101 -15.79 5.54 12.49
CA ILE A 101 -14.55 6.27 12.77
C ILE A 101 -14.26 7.24 11.61
N ALA A 102 -13.99 8.50 11.94
CA ALA A 102 -13.51 9.48 10.98
C ALA A 102 -12.11 9.95 11.32
N LEU A 103 -11.29 10.06 10.28
CA LEU A 103 -9.95 10.60 10.35
C LEU A 103 -9.94 12.07 9.99
N SER A 104 -9.09 12.84 10.68
CA SER A 104 -8.73 14.20 10.33
C SER A 104 -7.22 14.28 10.14
N GLY A 105 -6.78 14.92 9.08
CA GLY A 105 -5.37 15.02 8.70
C GLY A 105 -4.97 14.03 7.60
N PRO A 106 -3.66 13.83 7.38
CA PRO A 106 -2.56 14.33 8.21
C PRO A 106 -2.31 15.82 8.07
N TYR A 107 -1.97 16.48 9.17
CA TYR A 107 -1.66 17.91 9.24
C TYR A 107 -0.76 18.22 10.46
N ASP A 108 -0.25 19.44 10.53
CA ASP A 108 0.47 19.91 11.70
C ASP A 108 -0.49 20.00 12.89
N LEU A 109 -0.16 19.29 13.98
CA LEU A 109 -0.97 19.23 15.19
C LEU A 109 -0.79 20.52 16.01
N ASP A 110 -1.84 20.98 16.68
CA ASP A 110 -1.76 22.19 17.54
C ASP A 110 -0.69 22.07 18.64
N GLN A 111 -0.48 20.85 19.14
CA GLN A 111 0.56 20.51 20.12
C GLN A 111 1.96 20.34 19.47
N GLY A 112 2.13 20.73 18.22
CA GLY A 112 3.34 20.52 17.41
C GLY A 112 3.46 19.12 16.84
N GLY A 113 4.31 18.97 15.81
CA GLY A 113 4.48 17.72 15.06
C GLY A 113 3.42 17.50 13.99
N PHE A 114 3.62 16.48 13.16
CA PHE A 114 2.76 16.12 12.05
C PHE A 114 2.01 14.83 12.37
N GLY A 115 0.70 14.82 12.23
CA GLY A 115 -0.07 13.68 12.72
C GLY A 115 -1.48 13.55 12.17
N LEU A 116 -2.14 12.52 12.67
CA LEU A 116 -3.47 12.07 12.27
C LEU A 116 -4.35 11.91 13.52
N VAL A 117 -5.59 12.32 13.44
CA VAL A 117 -6.56 12.19 14.53
C VAL A 117 -7.68 11.26 14.11
N ALA A 118 -7.81 10.12 14.81
CA ALA A 118 -8.93 9.20 14.63
C ALA A 118 -9.98 9.45 15.70
N ARG A 119 -11.23 9.69 15.28
CA ARG A 119 -12.40 9.94 16.16
C ARG A 119 -13.43 8.85 15.96
N ASN A 120 -13.69 8.07 17.03
CA ASN A 120 -14.76 7.10 17.05
C ASN A 120 -15.97 7.71 17.80
N PRO A 121 -17.12 7.88 17.15
CA PRO A 121 -18.32 8.43 17.79
C PRO A 121 -18.98 7.38 18.66
N ILE A 122 -19.31 7.74 19.90
CA ILE A 122 -19.91 6.85 20.88
C ILE A 122 -21.38 7.22 21.08
N PHE A 123 -22.23 6.22 21.03
CA PHE A 123 -23.66 6.35 21.26
C PHE A 123 -24.08 5.51 22.46
N LEU A 124 -24.90 6.06 23.31
CA LEU A 124 -25.53 5.35 24.44
C LEU A 124 -26.97 5.09 24.15
N THR A 125 -27.43 3.88 24.49
CA THR A 125 -28.82 3.47 24.35
C THR A 125 -29.51 3.51 25.72
N ASN A 126 -30.57 4.28 25.83
CA ASN A 126 -31.36 4.33 27.05
C ASN A 126 -32.24 3.06 27.25
N LYS A 127 -32.96 2.98 28.37
CA LYS A 127 -33.80 1.83 28.67
C LYS A 127 -35.01 1.66 27.72
N GLU A 128 -35.36 2.73 27.01
CA GLU A 128 -36.44 2.76 26.02
C GLU A 128 -35.93 2.36 24.61
N GLY A 129 -34.63 2.10 24.44
CA GLY A 129 -34.02 1.72 23.16
C GLY A 129 -33.67 2.91 22.29
N GLU A 130 -33.70 4.14 22.80
CA GLU A 130 -33.31 5.33 22.05
C GLU A 130 -31.79 5.55 22.16
N GLU A 131 -31.16 5.75 21.04
CA GLU A 131 -29.73 6.09 20.97
C GLU A 131 -29.51 7.60 21.07
N SER A 132 -28.53 8.00 21.85
CA SER A 132 -28.09 9.37 21.96
C SER A 132 -26.55 9.47 21.80
N PHE A 133 -26.08 10.49 21.09
CA PHE A 133 -24.68 10.75 20.97
C PHE A 133 -24.09 11.14 22.33
N TRP A 134 -23.16 10.33 22.83
CA TRP A 134 -22.44 10.63 24.07
C TRP A 134 -21.24 11.53 23.83
N GLY A 135 -20.46 11.27 22.78
CA GLY A 135 -19.21 11.94 22.51
C GLY A 135 -18.28 11.11 21.63
N PHE A 136 -16.98 11.30 21.83
CA PHE A 136 -15.97 10.56 21.06
C PHE A 136 -14.92 9.92 21.98
N SER A 137 -14.40 8.76 21.56
CA SER A 137 -13.04 8.33 21.88
C SER A 137 -12.11 8.74 20.74
N VAL A 138 -10.93 9.23 21.08
CA VAL A 138 -9.98 9.79 20.13
C VAL A 138 -8.59 9.22 20.36
N ILE A 139 -7.92 8.86 19.27
CA ILE A 139 -6.48 8.56 19.26
C ILE A 139 -5.80 9.55 18.32
N ILE A 140 -4.70 10.13 18.79
CA ILE A 140 -3.82 11.00 18.03
C ILE A 140 -2.55 10.24 17.70
N LEU A 141 -2.20 10.18 16.42
CA LEU A 141 -1.04 9.47 15.92
C LEU A 141 -0.01 10.45 15.39
N ASP A 142 1.26 10.25 15.78
CA ASP A 142 2.40 10.93 15.16
C ASP A 142 2.80 10.23 13.87
N LEU A 143 3.05 11.00 12.82
CA LEU A 143 3.52 10.51 11.54
C LEU A 143 4.91 11.07 11.23
N PRO A 144 5.80 10.25 10.67
CA PRO A 144 5.57 8.86 10.20
C PRO A 144 5.73 7.77 11.28
N ASP A 145 5.90 8.11 12.56
CA ASP A 145 6.27 7.16 13.63
C ASP A 145 5.24 6.04 13.80
N ALA A 146 3.94 6.34 13.63
CA ALA A 146 2.86 5.36 13.71
C ALA A 146 2.96 4.24 12.66
N ILE A 147 3.73 4.44 11.59
CA ILE A 147 3.99 3.43 10.56
C ILE A 147 5.46 2.96 10.56
N GLY A 148 6.24 3.34 11.57
CA GLY A 148 7.66 3.01 11.67
C GLY A 148 7.96 1.51 11.61
N ASP A 149 7.14 0.69 12.22
CA ASP A 149 7.26 -0.78 12.22
C ASP A 149 7.08 -1.43 10.82
N ILE A 150 6.63 -0.67 9.84
CA ILE A 150 6.55 -1.13 8.45
C ILE A 150 7.93 -1.20 7.80
N HIS A 151 8.90 -0.42 8.31
CA HIS A 151 10.28 -0.36 7.80
C HIS A 151 10.36 -0.06 6.30
N LEU A 152 9.68 1.00 5.84
CA LEU A 152 9.67 1.40 4.42
C LEU A 152 11.08 1.59 3.82
N GLU A 153 12.08 1.89 4.65
CA GLU A 153 13.47 1.99 4.21
C GLU A 153 14.04 0.67 3.64
N GLU A 154 13.47 -0.49 3.98
CA GLU A 154 13.86 -1.77 3.37
C GLU A 154 13.54 -1.81 1.87
N LEU A 155 12.53 -1.05 1.41
CA LEU A 155 12.23 -0.90 -0.01
C LEU A 155 13.42 -0.29 -0.77
N ARG A 156 14.13 0.66 -0.16
CA ARG A 156 15.33 1.28 -0.77
C ARG A 156 16.47 0.28 -0.94
N GLN A 157 16.62 -0.63 0.04
CA GLN A 157 17.60 -1.71 -0.03
C GLN A 157 17.24 -2.73 -1.13
N SER A 158 15.94 -2.89 -1.38
CA SER A 158 15.39 -3.74 -2.46
C SER A 158 15.41 -3.07 -3.83
N GLY A 159 15.95 -1.84 -3.95
CA GLY A 159 16.09 -1.13 -5.22
C GLY A 159 14.89 -0.27 -5.61
N TYR A 160 14.05 0.11 -4.65
CA TYR A 160 12.90 0.99 -4.87
C TYR A 160 13.05 2.30 -4.10
N GLU A 161 12.53 3.38 -4.65
CA GLU A 161 12.20 4.61 -3.93
C GLU A 161 10.69 4.65 -3.70
N TYR A 162 10.24 5.32 -2.63
CA TYR A 162 8.83 5.34 -2.25
C TYR A 162 8.34 6.74 -1.89
N SER A 163 7.04 6.93 -2.03
CA SER A 163 6.28 8.06 -1.46
C SER A 163 4.93 7.54 -0.95
N LEU A 164 4.63 7.82 0.30
CA LEU A 164 3.31 7.62 0.90
C LEU A 164 2.63 8.98 1.02
N HIS A 165 1.49 9.12 0.38
CA HIS A 165 0.76 10.39 0.34
C HIS A 165 -0.76 10.17 0.35
N CYS A 166 -1.50 11.21 0.65
CA CYS A 166 -2.96 11.24 0.59
C CYS A 166 -3.44 12.62 0.14
N MET A 167 -4.76 12.72 -0.09
CA MET A 167 -5.40 14.00 -0.38
C MET A 167 -6.08 14.53 0.87
N VAL A 168 -5.79 15.76 1.26
CA VAL A 168 -6.46 16.49 2.34
C VAL A 168 -6.96 17.79 1.75
N ASP A 169 -8.27 18.04 1.79
CA ASP A 169 -8.92 19.21 1.21
C ASP A 169 -8.49 19.48 -0.26
N ASP A 170 -8.48 18.41 -1.07
CA ASP A 170 -8.05 18.39 -2.48
C ASP A 170 -6.57 18.78 -2.71
N GLN A 171 -5.77 18.81 -1.66
CA GLN A 171 -4.32 19.03 -1.75
C GLN A 171 -3.56 17.74 -1.45
N PRO A 172 -2.51 17.42 -2.23
CA PRO A 172 -1.68 16.27 -1.95
C PRO A 172 -0.80 16.55 -0.72
N VAL A 173 -0.88 15.68 0.27
CA VAL A 173 -0.05 15.73 1.48
C VAL A 173 0.84 14.51 1.51
N VAL A 174 2.15 14.72 1.59
CA VAL A 174 3.15 13.65 1.72
C VAL A 174 3.30 13.29 3.18
N VAL A 175 3.03 12.02 3.51
CA VAL A 175 3.21 11.46 4.86
C VAL A 175 4.68 11.14 5.10
N THR A 176 5.30 10.44 4.16
CA THR A 176 6.74 10.13 4.15
C THR A 176 7.18 9.77 2.74
N GLN A 177 8.42 10.08 2.42
CA GLN A 177 9.00 9.69 1.14
C GLN A 177 10.52 9.51 1.26
N SER A 178 11.08 8.70 0.40
CA SER A 178 12.52 8.53 0.28
C SER A 178 13.18 9.72 -0.42
N THR A 179 14.45 10.00 -0.08
CA THR A 179 15.19 11.18 -0.54
C THR A 179 15.34 11.27 -2.06
N ASP A 180 15.46 10.12 -2.73
CA ASP A 180 15.74 10.05 -4.17
C ASP A 180 14.49 9.80 -5.00
N PHE A 181 13.29 9.90 -4.40
CA PHE A 181 12.03 9.77 -5.11
C PHE A 181 11.81 10.95 -6.08
N THR A 182 11.61 10.66 -7.36
CA THR A 182 11.40 11.66 -8.42
C THR A 182 10.02 11.58 -9.07
N GLY A 183 9.23 10.57 -8.75
CA GLY A 183 7.90 10.36 -9.32
C GLY A 183 7.89 9.85 -10.77
N GLN A 184 9.03 9.36 -11.29
CA GLN A 184 9.11 8.82 -12.65
C GLN A 184 8.93 7.31 -12.66
N TRP A 185 8.15 6.80 -13.63
CA TRP A 185 7.94 5.36 -13.82
C TRP A 185 7.47 4.66 -12.53
N THR A 186 6.41 5.19 -11.95
CA THR A 186 5.86 4.73 -10.67
C THR A 186 4.81 3.64 -10.82
N ILE A 187 4.57 2.93 -9.72
CA ILE A 187 3.42 2.05 -9.51
C ILE A 187 2.76 2.45 -8.20
N ASP A 188 1.45 2.67 -8.26
CA ASP A 188 0.63 3.10 -7.15
C ASP A 188 -0.17 1.92 -6.57
N ASN A 189 -0.29 1.91 -5.24
CA ASN A 189 -1.21 1.05 -4.53
C ASN A 189 -2.00 1.85 -3.50
N ASN A 190 -3.30 1.72 -3.57
CA ASN A 190 -4.21 2.38 -2.66
C ASN A 190 -4.28 1.62 -1.33
N ILE A 191 -4.32 2.38 -0.25
CA ILE A 191 -4.48 1.96 1.14
C ILE A 191 -5.79 2.55 1.62
N ARG A 192 -6.72 1.71 2.06
CA ARG A 192 -8.01 2.17 2.56
C ARG A 192 -7.92 2.43 4.04
N VAL A 193 -8.25 3.65 4.41
CA VAL A 193 -8.42 4.07 5.80
C VAL A 193 -9.79 4.72 5.95
N PRO A 194 -10.34 4.84 7.16
CA PRO A 194 -11.64 5.48 7.35
C PRO A 194 -11.71 6.85 6.65
N ASN A 195 -12.77 7.10 5.90
CA ASN A 195 -13.08 8.32 5.12
C ASN A 195 -11.96 8.86 4.17
N HIS A 196 -10.83 8.15 4.02
CA HIS A 196 -9.73 8.57 3.15
C HIS A 196 -9.14 7.41 2.34
N ILE A 197 -8.43 7.74 1.26
CA ILE A 197 -7.58 6.82 0.51
C ILE A 197 -6.17 7.38 0.54
N TRP A 198 -5.24 6.59 1.05
CA TRP A 198 -3.81 6.87 0.95
C TRP A 198 -3.22 6.11 -0.22
N THR A 199 -2.13 6.60 -0.76
CA THR A 199 -1.46 5.97 -1.89
C THR A 199 0.01 5.74 -1.56
N LEU A 200 0.43 4.48 -1.64
CA LEU A 200 1.85 4.12 -1.64
C LEU A 200 2.33 4.04 -3.07
N THR A 201 3.18 4.95 -3.46
CA THR A 201 3.82 5.02 -4.77
C THR A 201 5.23 4.48 -4.69
N LEU A 202 5.58 3.50 -5.51
CA LEU A 202 6.94 3.01 -5.65
C LEU A 202 7.53 3.36 -7.01
N GLN A 203 8.80 3.73 -6.99
CA GLN A 203 9.64 3.99 -8.16
C GLN A 203 10.80 3.00 -8.17
N SER A 204 11.02 2.30 -9.28
CA SER A 204 12.18 1.41 -9.43
C SER A 204 13.44 2.20 -9.80
N LYS A 205 14.54 1.99 -9.08
CA LYS A 205 15.85 2.62 -9.37
C LYS A 205 16.44 2.19 -10.74
N THR A 206 16.13 0.98 -11.18
CA THR A 206 16.67 0.39 -12.42
C THR A 206 15.61 0.25 -13.51
N GLY A 207 14.39 0.73 -13.27
CA GLY A 207 13.22 0.51 -14.12
C GLY A 207 12.50 -0.81 -13.82
N TRP A 208 11.26 -0.95 -14.30
CA TRP A 208 10.40 -2.11 -14.04
C TRP A 208 10.69 -3.32 -14.93
N LEU A 209 11.43 -3.11 -16.02
CA LEU A 209 11.82 -4.17 -16.94
C LEU A 209 13.30 -4.49 -16.74
N PRO A 210 13.67 -5.75 -16.49
CA PRO A 210 15.05 -6.17 -16.35
C PRO A 210 15.74 -6.23 -17.75
N TRP A 211 15.97 -5.07 -18.35
CA TRP A 211 16.52 -4.94 -19.71
C TRP A 211 17.77 -5.77 -19.94
N ARG A 212 18.66 -5.83 -18.94
CA ARG A 212 19.90 -6.63 -19.04
C ARG A 212 19.61 -8.11 -19.19
N GLU A 213 18.67 -8.65 -18.42
CA GLU A 213 18.28 -10.07 -18.53
C GLU A 213 17.53 -10.33 -19.83
N MET A 214 16.67 -9.40 -20.25
CA MET A 214 15.92 -9.52 -21.50
C MET A 214 16.84 -9.48 -22.71
N THR A 215 17.83 -8.60 -22.72
CA THR A 215 18.82 -8.54 -23.83
C THR A 215 19.67 -9.79 -23.90
N VAL A 216 20.14 -10.34 -22.76
CA VAL A 216 20.90 -11.59 -22.73
C VAL A 216 20.04 -12.75 -23.27
N LYS A 217 18.79 -12.88 -22.80
CA LYS A 217 17.85 -13.91 -23.31
C LYS A 217 17.58 -13.75 -24.80
N ALA A 218 17.39 -12.53 -25.29
CA ALA A 218 17.16 -12.26 -26.71
C ALA A 218 18.36 -12.65 -27.57
N VAL A 219 19.59 -12.34 -27.11
CA VAL A 219 20.82 -12.74 -27.81
C VAL A 219 20.97 -14.26 -27.86
N ILE A 220 20.71 -14.96 -26.76
CA ILE A 220 20.76 -16.43 -26.73
C ILE A 220 19.74 -17.02 -27.71
N ILE A 221 18.50 -16.53 -27.73
CA ILE A 221 17.48 -17.00 -28.66
C ILE A 221 17.91 -16.76 -30.11
N LEU A 222 18.49 -15.60 -30.40
CA LEU A 222 19.00 -15.27 -31.73
C LEU A 222 20.11 -16.24 -32.17
N LEU A 223 21.07 -16.51 -31.30
CA LEU A 223 22.17 -17.44 -31.58
C LEU A 223 21.67 -18.87 -31.82
N LEU A 224 20.73 -19.33 -31.01
CA LEU A 224 20.10 -20.65 -31.18
C LEU A 224 19.33 -20.74 -32.51
N SER A 225 18.61 -19.69 -32.88
CA SER A 225 17.85 -19.66 -34.15
C SER A 225 18.78 -19.69 -35.37
N LEU A 226 19.92 -18.98 -35.31
CA LEU A 226 20.94 -19.01 -36.35
C LEU A 226 21.56 -20.42 -36.47
N LEU A 227 21.92 -21.05 -35.35
CA LEU A 227 22.46 -22.39 -35.33
C LEU A 227 21.48 -23.42 -35.93
N CYS A 228 20.22 -23.35 -35.53
CA CYS A 228 19.16 -24.20 -36.12
C CYS A 228 19.02 -23.96 -37.62
N GLY A 229 19.08 -22.71 -38.07
CA GLY A 229 19.04 -22.35 -39.50
C GLY A 229 20.20 -22.97 -40.27
N GLU A 230 21.42 -22.89 -39.76
CA GLU A 230 22.61 -23.53 -40.38
C GLU A 230 22.49 -25.06 -40.46
N LEU A 231 22.00 -25.69 -39.38
CA LEU A 231 21.81 -27.14 -39.33
C LEU A 231 20.77 -27.59 -40.41
N VAL A 232 19.66 -26.86 -40.51
CA VAL A 232 18.65 -27.13 -41.55
C VAL A 232 19.20 -26.95 -42.96
N TYR A 233 19.97 -25.85 -43.17
CA TYR A 233 20.62 -25.59 -44.44
C TYR A 233 21.63 -26.69 -44.83
N MET A 234 22.49 -27.09 -43.89
CA MET A 234 23.47 -28.19 -44.10
C MET A 234 22.78 -29.51 -44.39
N ASN A 235 21.70 -29.84 -43.68
CA ASN A 235 20.91 -31.06 -43.93
C ASN A 235 20.28 -31.03 -45.31
N LYS A 236 19.68 -29.90 -45.72
CA LYS A 236 19.11 -29.76 -47.04
C LYS A 236 20.17 -29.91 -48.14
N LYS A 237 21.36 -29.26 -47.97
CA LYS A 237 22.46 -29.38 -48.91
C LYS A 237 22.98 -30.83 -49.02
N LYS A 238 23.09 -31.57 -47.93
CA LYS A 238 23.43 -32.99 -47.94
C LYS A 238 22.35 -33.84 -48.65
N GLN A 239 21.09 -33.60 -48.41
CA GLN A 239 19.99 -34.31 -49.11
C GLN A 239 20.02 -34.05 -50.63
N ASP A 240 20.25 -32.80 -51.05
CA ASP A 240 20.40 -32.44 -52.45
C ASP A 240 21.58 -33.14 -53.12
N GLN A 241 22.74 -33.24 -52.41
CA GLN A 241 23.88 -33.99 -52.88
C GLN A 241 23.59 -35.49 -53.02
N ILE A 242 22.99 -36.11 -52.00
CA ILE A 242 22.62 -37.53 -52.04
C ILE A 242 21.63 -37.79 -53.17
N HIS A 243 20.62 -36.90 -53.34
CA HIS A 243 19.67 -37.00 -54.41
C HIS A 243 20.33 -36.92 -55.80
N ARG A 244 21.27 -35.96 -56.01
CA ARG A 244 22.04 -35.87 -57.25
C ARG A 244 22.88 -37.11 -57.52
N MET A 245 23.59 -37.65 -56.56
CA MET A 245 24.38 -38.90 -56.70
C MET A 245 23.49 -40.11 -56.99
N ALA A 246 22.25 -40.15 -56.46
CA ALA A 246 21.34 -41.24 -56.69
C ALA A 246 20.66 -41.18 -58.06
N VAL A 247 20.60 -40.01 -58.72
CA VAL A 247 19.84 -39.76 -59.94
C VAL A 247 20.75 -39.57 -61.19
N THR A 248 22.04 -39.12 -60.99
CA THR A 248 22.96 -38.88 -62.08
C THR A 248 24.06 -39.94 -62.12
N ASP A 249 24.59 -40.21 -63.30
CA ASP A 249 25.76 -41.05 -63.55
C ASP A 249 27.04 -40.18 -63.42
N GLU A 250 28.00 -40.63 -62.59
CA GLU A 250 29.22 -39.86 -62.27
C GLU A 250 30.15 -39.65 -63.51
N LEU A 251 30.14 -40.55 -64.48
CA LEU A 251 31.01 -40.47 -65.65
C LEU A 251 30.48 -39.56 -66.76
N THR A 252 29.18 -39.60 -66.97
CA THR A 252 28.53 -38.92 -68.09
C THR A 252 27.77 -37.64 -67.68
N GLY A 253 27.53 -37.43 -66.36
CA GLY A 253 26.72 -36.30 -65.86
C GLY A 253 25.24 -36.32 -66.26
N THR A 254 24.78 -37.38 -66.91
CA THR A 254 23.37 -37.59 -67.32
C THR A 254 22.60 -38.41 -66.31
N TYR A 255 21.25 -38.47 -66.45
CA TYR A 255 20.45 -39.29 -65.57
C TYR A 255 20.80 -40.77 -65.67
N ASN A 256 20.97 -41.44 -64.51
CA ASN A 256 21.31 -42.86 -64.48
C ASN A 256 20.13 -43.73 -64.96
N ARG A 257 20.43 -44.99 -65.44
CA ARG A 257 19.45 -45.94 -65.97
C ARG A 257 18.34 -46.30 -65.00
N ARG A 258 18.62 -46.21 -63.67
CA ARG A 258 17.65 -46.50 -62.61
C ARG A 258 16.57 -45.42 -62.53
N TRP A 259 16.92 -44.16 -62.64
CA TRP A 259 16.03 -43.00 -62.66
C TRP A 259 15.16 -43.03 -63.95
N LEU A 260 15.78 -43.27 -65.08
CA LEU A 260 15.09 -43.34 -66.39
C LEU A 260 14.01 -44.41 -66.37
N LYS A 261 14.30 -45.59 -65.83
CA LYS A 261 13.33 -46.67 -65.69
C LYS A 261 12.14 -46.30 -64.75
N GLN A 262 12.35 -45.68 -63.66
CA GLN A 262 11.29 -45.21 -62.76
C GLN A 262 10.43 -44.08 -63.38
N TYR A 263 11.01 -43.27 -64.26
CA TYR A 263 10.33 -42.15 -64.89
C TYR A 263 9.43 -42.65 -66.04
N LEU A 264 9.80 -43.71 -66.74
CA LEU A 264 9.06 -44.30 -67.84
C LEU A 264 7.96 -45.26 -67.41
N GLU A 265 7.96 -45.71 -66.14
CA GLU A 265 6.94 -46.60 -65.55
C GLU A 265 5.81 -45.82 -64.84
N LYS A 266 5.84 -44.48 -64.85
CA LYS A 266 4.81 -43.55 -64.33
C LYS A 266 3.99 -42.99 -65.51
#